data_ad94038203b303a5ff791f37315b40b9
#
_entry.id   ad94038203b303a5ff791f37315b40b9
#
_cell.length_a   1.000
_cell.length_b   1.000
_cell.length_c   1.000
_cell.angle_alpha   90.00
_cell.angle_beta   90.00
_cell.angle_gamma   90.00
#
_symmetry.space_group_name_H-M   'P 1'
#
loop_
_entity.id
_entity.type
_entity.pdbx_description
1 polymer ?
#
loop_
_entity_poly.entity_id
_entity_poly.type
_entity_poly.pdbx_seq_one_letter_code
_entity_poly.pdbx_strand_id
1 'polypeptide(L)'
;MMEVKRYLWATSLRMHAVLYAISLTLFNFTFFPAMQCDAQPYDLLIKNGHVIDPKNSIDKKMDVAIVNGMIAKVSDKISAQESKKIIDANGLYVVPGLIDIHTHVFVGPRPDKFADGINSVSPDDFSFKSGVTTVVDAGTSGWRNFTLFKQQVIDKSQTRVLAFLNIAGWGMSGKPFEDDIQDMNVDSAIDIAHRYSDIIVGIKIGHYEGNDWSPFDKALNAAGKINKPVFVECHLPQYRLSDQLLKMRSGDIITHSYEQIAERMPVVDSNGFVRPFVLEAQKKGILFDVGHGGAGFWFSQAIPAFQQGLAPNSFGSDLHRFSMNAGMKNMLNIMSKYMAIGMSLEEVVLRASWNPAKSIRHEELGNLGIGSIADITILSQLNGNFGFVDAGGNRITDKHKLEAEMTIKAGKIVWDLNGLSARAWNR
;
A
#
# COMPACT_ATOMS: atom_id res chain seq x y z
N MET A 1 48.17 -43.53 58.85
CA MET A 1 49.57 -44.02 58.85
C MET A 1 50.40 -42.90 58.21
N MET A 2 50.98 -42.18 59.15
CA MET A 2 52.41 -41.87 59.21
C MET A 2 52.90 -40.99 58.03
N GLU A 3 53.51 -39.94 58.24
CA GLU A 3 54.30 -39.11 59.21
C GLU A 3 54.98 -38.06 58.33
N VAL A 4 54.89 -36.75 58.62
CA VAL A 4 55.71 -35.88 59.44
C VAL A 4 57.19 -35.77 58.98
N LYS A 5 57.61 -34.55 58.66
CA LYS A 5 58.63 -33.67 59.26
C LYS A 5 59.12 -32.64 58.28
N ARG A 6 58.85 -31.31 58.45
CA ARG A 6 59.65 -30.30 59.16
C ARG A 6 61.17 -30.39 58.90
N TYR A 7 61.70 -29.28 58.38
CA TYR A 7 62.75 -28.50 59.08
C TYR A 7 62.94 -27.10 58.50
N LEU A 8 62.95 -26.17 59.40
CA LEU A 8 63.36 -24.76 59.31
C LEU A 8 64.89 -24.68 59.34
N TRP A 9 65.47 -23.57 58.91
CA TRP A 9 66.50 -22.67 59.49
C TRP A 9 66.93 -21.71 58.37
N ALA A 10 66.72 -20.48 58.35
CA ALA A 10 67.14 -19.28 59.07
C ALA A 10 68.56 -18.80 58.74
N THR A 11 68.58 -17.47 58.52
CA THR A 11 69.68 -16.48 58.63
C THR A 11 70.65 -16.38 57.48
N SER A 12 70.95 -15.20 56.88
CA SER A 12 71.52 -14.00 57.44
C SER A 12 71.76 -12.90 56.41
N LEU A 13 71.63 -11.66 56.87
CA LEU A 13 71.94 -10.40 56.19
C LEU A 13 73.28 -10.39 55.45
N ARG A 14 73.26 -9.69 54.28
CA ARG A 14 74.33 -8.71 53.98
C ARG A 14 73.80 -7.69 52.93
N MET A 15 73.78 -6.44 53.32
CA MET A 15 73.56 -5.23 52.53
C MET A 15 74.73 -5.04 51.56
N HIS A 16 74.39 -4.87 50.27
CA HIS A 16 75.27 -4.19 49.32
C HIS A 16 74.50 -3.29 48.49
N ALA A 17 74.73 -1.99 48.63
CA ALA A 17 74.21 -0.95 47.74
C ALA A 17 74.84 -1.08 46.35
N VAL A 18 74.02 -1.17 45.39
CA VAL A 18 74.41 -0.97 43.96
C VAL A 18 73.48 0.05 43.36
N LEU A 19 74.02 1.20 43.04
CA LEU A 19 73.38 2.22 42.22
C LEU A 19 73.08 1.59 40.85
N TYR A 20 71.79 1.58 40.55
CA TYR A 20 71.36 1.41 39.17
C TYR A 20 70.74 2.70 38.64
N ALA A 21 71.42 3.18 37.59
CA ALA A 21 70.92 4.31 36.75
C ALA A 21 69.53 4.04 36.22
N ILE A 22 68.61 4.93 36.56
CA ILE A 22 67.26 4.95 35.94
C ILE A 22 67.43 5.47 34.54
N SER A 23 67.40 4.56 33.55
CA SER A 23 67.24 4.89 32.15
C SER A 23 65.77 5.30 31.93
N LEU A 24 65.53 6.60 31.80
CA LEU A 24 64.23 7.13 31.32
C LEU A 24 64.08 6.74 29.84
N THR A 25 63.44 5.66 29.55
CA THR A 25 62.85 5.41 28.22
C THR A 25 61.57 6.22 28.11
N LEU A 26 61.67 7.34 27.42
CA LEU A 26 60.51 8.10 26.93
C LEU A 26 59.72 7.17 25.99
N PHE A 27 58.62 6.64 26.51
CA PHE A 27 57.62 5.99 25.69
C PHE A 27 56.91 7.13 24.90
N ASN A 28 57.33 7.35 23.67
CA ASN A 28 56.59 8.14 22.72
C ASN A 28 55.22 7.47 22.48
N PHE A 29 54.21 7.89 23.22
CA PHE A 29 52.81 7.62 22.86
C PHE A 29 52.55 8.39 21.55
N THR A 30 52.80 7.76 20.43
CA THR A 30 52.23 8.20 19.18
C THR A 30 50.71 8.10 19.33
N PHE A 31 50.10 9.25 19.52
CA PHE A 31 48.66 9.42 19.42
C PHE A 31 48.30 9.04 17.97
N PHE A 32 47.95 7.76 17.72
CA PHE A 32 47.20 7.42 16.53
C PHE A 32 45.86 8.07 16.72
N PRO A 33 45.48 9.03 15.87
CA PRO A 33 44.09 9.50 15.88
C PRO A 33 43.26 8.23 15.64
N ALA A 34 42.41 7.89 16.58
CA ALA A 34 41.39 6.87 16.37
C ALA A 34 40.69 7.30 15.06
N MET A 35 40.87 6.54 13.99
CA MET A 35 40.03 6.66 12.81
C MET A 35 38.62 6.43 13.36
N GLN A 36 37.92 7.53 13.58
CA GLN A 36 36.49 7.47 13.73
C GLN A 36 35.98 6.86 12.41
N CYS A 37 35.78 5.56 12.43
CA CYS A 37 34.98 4.92 11.40
C CYS A 37 33.62 5.56 11.52
N ASP A 38 33.35 6.57 10.65
CA ASP A 38 32.05 7.18 10.56
C ASP A 38 31.07 6.04 10.32
N ALA A 39 30.39 5.64 11.37
CA ALA A 39 29.37 4.61 11.27
C ALA A 39 28.31 5.12 10.31
N GLN A 40 28.10 4.41 9.20
CA GLN A 40 27.01 4.67 8.26
C GLN A 40 25.77 3.89 8.76
N PRO A 41 25.01 4.45 9.72
CA PRO A 41 23.90 3.74 10.36
C PRO A 41 22.75 3.50 9.39
N TYR A 42 22.66 4.29 8.30
CA TYR A 42 21.56 4.20 7.36
C TYR A 42 21.93 3.34 6.14
N ASP A 43 21.04 2.43 5.78
CA ASP A 43 21.20 1.61 4.57
C ASP A 43 20.94 2.42 3.31
N LEU A 44 19.93 3.30 3.37
CA LEU A 44 19.52 4.18 2.28
C LEU A 44 19.11 5.55 2.84
N LEU A 45 19.50 6.60 2.14
CA LEU A 45 19.14 7.98 2.44
C LEU A 45 18.58 8.64 1.18
N ILE A 46 17.33 9.08 1.23
CA ILE A 46 16.69 9.90 0.21
C ILE A 46 16.88 11.36 0.62
N LYS A 47 17.51 12.14 -0.24
CA LYS A 47 17.87 13.53 0.03
C LYS A 47 17.10 14.51 -0.84
N ASN A 48 16.91 15.71 -0.29
CA ASN A 48 16.45 16.90 -1.02
C ASN A 48 15.04 16.78 -1.61
N GLY A 49 14.29 15.71 -1.35
CA GLY A 49 12.95 15.51 -1.89
C GLY A 49 11.91 16.39 -1.22
N HIS A 50 10.85 16.73 -1.94
CA HIS A 50 9.65 17.33 -1.36
C HIS A 50 8.80 16.20 -0.76
N VAL A 51 8.87 16.02 0.55
CA VAL A 51 8.14 14.97 1.26
C VAL A 51 6.69 15.38 1.46
N ILE A 52 5.76 14.53 1.02
CA ILE A 52 4.32 14.65 1.29
C ILE A 52 3.89 13.40 2.05
N ASP A 53 3.61 13.57 3.33
CA ASP A 53 3.11 12.52 4.22
C ASP A 53 1.89 13.03 4.99
N PRO A 54 0.68 12.83 4.46
CA PRO A 54 -0.53 13.40 5.03
C PRO A 54 -0.84 12.92 6.45
N LYS A 55 -0.48 11.68 6.80
CA LYS A 55 -0.64 11.18 8.19
C LYS A 55 0.12 12.03 9.20
N ASN A 56 1.34 12.42 8.86
CA ASN A 56 2.24 13.15 9.75
C ASN A 56 2.23 14.66 9.49
N SER A 57 1.32 15.16 8.66
CA SER A 57 1.17 16.58 8.28
C SER A 57 2.48 17.18 7.75
N ILE A 58 3.18 16.41 6.91
CA ILE A 58 4.42 16.84 6.26
C ILE A 58 4.12 17.19 4.81
N ASP A 59 4.44 18.41 4.39
CA ASP A 59 4.40 18.90 3.01
C ASP A 59 5.53 19.91 2.81
N LYS A 60 6.79 19.43 2.77
CA LYS A 60 7.97 20.28 2.66
C LYS A 60 9.22 19.49 2.23
N LYS A 61 10.28 20.22 1.86
CA LYS A 61 11.57 19.63 1.52
C LYS A 61 12.20 18.99 2.78
N MET A 62 12.49 17.67 2.72
CA MET A 62 13.13 16.90 3.80
C MET A 62 13.98 15.76 3.25
N ASP A 63 14.80 15.18 4.12
CA ASP A 63 15.56 13.95 3.91
C ASP A 63 14.89 12.78 4.67
N VAL A 64 14.92 11.58 4.08
CA VAL A 64 14.36 10.34 4.67
C VAL A 64 15.46 9.28 4.75
N ALA A 65 15.77 8.81 5.97
CA ALA A 65 16.75 7.75 6.20
C ALA A 65 16.09 6.42 6.57
N ILE A 66 16.65 5.34 6.06
CA ILE A 66 16.11 3.98 6.14
C ILE A 66 17.17 3.05 6.73
N VAL A 67 16.73 2.21 7.68
CA VAL A 67 17.53 1.13 8.29
C VAL A 67 16.70 -0.13 8.36
N ASN A 68 17.27 -1.26 7.92
CA ASN A 68 16.62 -2.57 8.00
C ASN A 68 15.17 -2.59 7.46
N GLY A 69 14.93 -1.84 6.40
CA GLY A 69 13.62 -1.76 5.75
C GLY A 69 12.58 -0.89 6.46
N MET A 70 12.99 -0.12 7.48
CA MET A 70 12.11 0.75 8.27
C MET A 70 12.55 2.22 8.15
N ILE A 71 11.61 3.14 8.25
CA ILE A 71 11.90 4.57 8.35
C ILE A 71 12.60 4.84 9.68
N ALA A 72 13.85 5.27 9.62
CA ALA A 72 14.67 5.55 10.79
C ALA A 72 14.65 7.04 11.19
N LYS A 73 14.58 7.93 10.21
CA LYS A 73 14.59 9.38 10.44
C LYS A 73 13.97 10.13 9.28
N VAL A 74 13.18 11.15 9.59
CA VAL A 74 12.70 12.16 8.62
C VAL A 74 13.09 13.53 9.19
N SER A 75 13.86 14.32 8.44
CA SER A 75 14.44 15.56 8.96
C SER A 75 14.76 16.54 7.83
N ASP A 76 14.82 17.83 8.13
CA ASP A 76 15.17 18.87 7.15
C ASP A 76 16.56 18.63 6.53
N LYS A 77 17.49 18.02 7.29
CA LYS A 77 18.83 17.68 6.80
C LYS A 77 19.42 16.47 7.56
N ILE A 78 19.91 15.50 6.80
CA ILE A 78 20.67 14.35 7.28
C ILE A 78 22.02 14.33 6.56
N SER A 79 23.11 14.04 7.28
CA SER A 79 24.45 14.00 6.67
C SER A 79 24.56 12.84 5.66
N ALA A 80 25.12 13.10 4.49
CA ALA A 80 25.36 12.09 3.47
C ALA A 80 26.35 11.01 3.94
N GLN A 81 27.28 11.36 4.83
CA GLN A 81 28.27 10.43 5.39
C GLN A 81 27.66 9.36 6.29
N GLU A 82 26.42 9.59 6.78
CA GLU A 82 25.70 8.65 7.64
C GLU A 82 25.04 7.50 6.86
N SER A 83 25.14 7.43 5.52
CA SER A 83 24.41 6.44 4.72
C SER A 83 25.32 5.68 3.73
N LYS A 84 25.06 4.38 3.61
CA LYS A 84 25.73 3.49 2.64
C LYS A 84 25.34 3.82 1.19
N LYS A 85 24.09 4.21 0.96
CA LYS A 85 23.54 4.57 -0.36
C LYS A 85 22.71 5.83 -0.27
N ILE A 86 22.84 6.71 -1.26
CA ILE A 86 22.15 8.00 -1.33
C ILE A 86 21.36 8.06 -2.63
N ILE A 87 20.12 8.54 -2.54
CA ILE A 87 19.28 8.92 -3.68
C ILE A 87 19.03 10.42 -3.59
N ASP A 88 19.39 11.16 -4.60
CA ASP A 88 19.05 12.59 -4.70
C ASP A 88 17.68 12.74 -5.38
N ALA A 89 16.69 13.14 -4.59
CA ALA A 89 15.32 13.37 -5.03
C ALA A 89 15.03 14.87 -5.25
N ASN A 90 16.05 15.66 -5.55
CA ASN A 90 15.85 17.10 -5.78
C ASN A 90 14.92 17.34 -6.97
N GLY A 91 13.87 18.14 -6.76
CA GLY A 91 12.83 18.42 -7.77
C GLY A 91 11.75 17.34 -7.87
N LEU A 92 11.81 16.29 -7.04
CA LEU A 92 10.84 15.19 -6.99
C LEU A 92 10.05 15.20 -5.68
N TYR A 93 8.90 14.55 -5.71
CA TYR A 93 8.08 14.33 -4.53
C TYR A 93 8.38 12.96 -3.93
N VAL A 94 8.54 12.90 -2.61
CA VAL A 94 8.75 11.67 -1.83
C VAL A 94 7.50 11.40 -1.02
N VAL A 95 6.77 10.36 -1.36
CA VAL A 95 5.48 10.02 -0.76
C VAL A 95 5.51 8.60 -0.18
N PRO A 96 4.61 8.23 0.75
CA PRO A 96 4.45 6.84 1.15
C PRO A 96 4.19 5.95 -0.06
N GLY A 97 4.62 4.68 0.01
CA GLY A 97 4.29 3.69 -1.00
C GLY A 97 2.80 3.60 -1.23
N LEU A 98 2.38 3.64 -2.51
CA LEU A 98 0.98 3.67 -2.86
C LEU A 98 0.32 2.31 -2.59
N ILE A 99 -0.96 2.34 -2.22
CA ILE A 99 -1.78 1.18 -1.87
C ILE A 99 -3.00 1.15 -2.78
N ASP A 100 -3.14 0.08 -3.54
CA ASP A 100 -4.29 -0.15 -4.41
C ASP A 100 -5.21 -1.21 -3.76
N ILE A 101 -6.35 -0.77 -3.26
CA ILE A 101 -7.27 -1.66 -2.54
C ILE A 101 -8.28 -2.39 -3.43
N HIS A 102 -8.19 -2.23 -4.75
CA HIS A 102 -9.07 -2.90 -5.68
C HIS A 102 -8.28 -3.45 -6.86
N THR A 103 -7.87 -4.71 -6.76
CA THR A 103 -7.12 -5.41 -7.81
C THR A 103 -7.60 -6.85 -7.94
N HIS A 104 -7.28 -7.47 -9.10
CA HIS A 104 -7.53 -8.89 -9.36
C HIS A 104 -6.23 -9.54 -9.78
N VAL A 105 -5.61 -10.28 -8.83
CA VAL A 105 -4.25 -10.81 -8.99
C VAL A 105 -4.15 -12.32 -8.77
N PHE A 106 -5.26 -13.00 -8.52
CA PHE A 106 -5.28 -14.45 -8.42
C PHE A 106 -5.42 -15.10 -9.80
N VAL A 107 -4.31 -15.61 -10.29
CA VAL A 107 -4.23 -16.39 -11.52
C VAL A 107 -4.45 -17.87 -11.18
N GLY A 108 -5.72 -18.29 -11.04
CA GLY A 108 -6.07 -19.66 -10.66
C GLY A 108 -5.83 -20.72 -11.74
N PRO A 109 -6.34 -21.96 -11.55
CA PRO A 109 -6.05 -23.08 -12.43
C PRO A 109 -6.86 -23.10 -13.74
N ARG A 110 -7.94 -22.31 -13.86
CA ARG A 110 -8.80 -22.30 -15.06
C ARG A 110 -8.63 -21.01 -15.86
N PRO A 111 -8.23 -21.10 -17.14
CA PRO A 111 -7.79 -19.95 -17.93
C PRO A 111 -8.92 -19.05 -18.46
N ASP A 112 -10.18 -19.41 -18.24
CA ASP A 112 -11.36 -18.71 -18.79
C ASP A 112 -12.12 -17.87 -17.75
N LYS A 113 -11.67 -17.87 -16.47
CA LYS A 113 -12.31 -17.16 -15.37
C LYS A 113 -11.38 -16.19 -14.65
N PHE A 114 -11.92 -15.24 -13.88
CA PHE A 114 -11.13 -14.29 -13.11
C PHE A 114 -10.20 -14.98 -12.13
N ALA A 115 -10.71 -15.93 -11.36
CA ALA A 115 -9.90 -16.72 -10.44
C ALA A 115 -8.93 -17.66 -11.14
N ASP A 116 -9.04 -17.83 -12.44
CA ASP A 116 -8.34 -18.82 -13.25
C ASP A 116 -7.46 -18.18 -14.31
N GLY A 117 -7.06 -16.95 -14.15
CA GLY A 117 -5.88 -16.41 -14.76
C GLY A 117 -6.02 -15.51 -15.96
N ILE A 118 -7.01 -15.68 -16.81
CA ILE A 118 -7.00 -14.91 -18.08
C ILE A 118 -7.31 -13.42 -17.88
N ASN A 119 -8.07 -13.08 -16.86
CA ASN A 119 -8.47 -11.70 -16.56
C ASN A 119 -7.68 -11.06 -15.41
N SER A 120 -7.07 -11.87 -14.54
CA SER A 120 -6.17 -11.41 -13.50
C SER A 120 -4.79 -11.06 -14.06
N VAL A 121 -4.03 -10.25 -13.34
CA VAL A 121 -2.67 -9.85 -13.69
C VAL A 121 -1.70 -10.20 -12.58
N SER A 122 -0.44 -10.48 -12.92
CA SER A 122 0.62 -10.63 -11.94
C SER A 122 0.88 -9.27 -11.27
N PRO A 123 0.87 -9.18 -9.93
CA PRO A 123 1.07 -7.91 -9.25
C PRO A 123 2.45 -7.30 -9.54
N ASP A 124 3.50 -8.10 -9.65
CA ASP A 124 4.87 -7.63 -9.87
C ASP A 124 5.07 -7.03 -11.27
N ASP A 125 4.28 -7.45 -12.25
CA ASP A 125 4.37 -6.95 -13.61
C ASP A 125 3.76 -5.54 -13.76
N PHE A 126 2.99 -5.09 -12.78
CA PHE A 126 2.21 -3.87 -12.91
C PHE A 126 2.42 -2.86 -11.77
N SER A 127 2.56 -3.31 -10.53
CA SER A 127 2.47 -2.45 -9.34
C SER A 127 3.64 -1.47 -9.22
N PHE A 128 4.87 -1.97 -9.25
CA PHE A 128 6.05 -1.15 -8.94
C PHE A 128 6.27 0.01 -9.91
N LYS A 129 6.05 -0.19 -11.20
CA LYS A 129 6.17 0.87 -12.22
C LYS A 129 5.12 1.98 -12.09
N SER A 130 4.10 1.77 -11.27
CA SER A 130 3.07 2.75 -10.94
C SER A 130 3.16 3.25 -9.49
N GLY A 131 4.27 3.00 -8.78
CA GLY A 131 4.47 3.47 -7.42
C GLY A 131 3.75 2.65 -6.35
N VAL A 132 3.04 1.60 -6.73
CA VAL A 132 2.23 0.78 -5.81
C VAL A 132 3.13 -0.26 -5.15
N THR A 133 3.17 -0.27 -3.82
CA THR A 133 3.93 -1.25 -3.01
C THR A 133 3.05 -2.33 -2.41
N THR A 134 1.76 -2.05 -2.30
CA THR A 134 0.76 -2.95 -1.72
C THR A 134 -0.49 -2.97 -2.60
N VAL A 135 -0.96 -4.16 -2.93
CA VAL A 135 -2.24 -4.39 -3.60
C VAL A 135 -3.15 -5.21 -2.69
N VAL A 136 -4.46 -4.96 -2.80
CA VAL A 136 -5.46 -5.79 -2.15
C VAL A 136 -6.31 -6.44 -3.23
N ASP A 137 -6.27 -7.76 -3.30
CA ASP A 137 -7.15 -8.53 -4.19
C ASP A 137 -8.60 -8.39 -3.73
N ALA A 138 -9.48 -7.95 -4.62
CA ALA A 138 -10.86 -7.65 -4.29
C ALA A 138 -11.79 -8.87 -4.45
N GLY A 139 -11.42 -9.98 -3.84
CA GLY A 139 -12.27 -11.17 -3.75
C GLY A 139 -12.21 -12.08 -4.97
N THR A 140 -11.11 -12.07 -5.72
CA THR A 140 -10.89 -13.06 -6.79
C THR A 140 -10.92 -14.48 -6.22
N SER A 141 -10.48 -14.67 -4.96
CA SER A 141 -10.61 -15.94 -4.21
C SER A 141 -11.69 -15.89 -3.13
N GLY A 142 -12.28 -17.05 -2.88
CA GLY A 142 -13.16 -17.30 -1.74
C GLY A 142 -12.55 -18.33 -0.78
N TRP A 143 -13.34 -18.79 0.21
CA TRP A 143 -12.84 -19.67 1.27
C TRP A 143 -12.36 -21.05 0.76
N ARG A 144 -12.81 -21.52 -0.40
CA ARG A 144 -12.41 -22.81 -0.98
C ARG A 144 -11.02 -22.79 -1.61
N ASN A 145 -10.63 -21.66 -2.21
CA ASN A 145 -9.41 -21.57 -3.01
C ASN A 145 -8.40 -20.54 -2.47
N PHE A 146 -8.64 -19.92 -1.33
CA PHE A 146 -7.72 -18.93 -0.75
C PHE A 146 -6.33 -19.50 -0.46
N THR A 147 -6.24 -20.72 0.05
CA THR A 147 -4.94 -21.38 0.31
C THR A 147 -4.13 -21.52 -0.99
N LEU A 148 -4.80 -21.85 -2.10
CA LEU A 148 -4.17 -21.92 -3.41
C LEU A 148 -3.69 -20.54 -3.88
N PHE A 149 -4.52 -19.51 -3.73
CA PHE A 149 -4.16 -18.13 -4.03
C PHE A 149 -2.91 -17.70 -3.25
N LYS A 150 -2.88 -17.99 -1.94
CA LYS A 150 -1.72 -17.71 -1.11
C LYS A 150 -0.45 -18.36 -1.68
N GLN A 151 -0.50 -19.66 -1.97
CA GLN A 151 0.64 -20.43 -2.46
C GLN A 151 1.12 -20.00 -3.86
N GLN A 152 0.19 -19.65 -4.75
CA GLN A 152 0.51 -19.31 -6.13
C GLN A 152 0.99 -17.87 -6.31
N VAL A 153 0.41 -16.93 -5.56
CA VAL A 153 0.63 -15.50 -5.78
C VAL A 153 1.21 -14.82 -4.55
N ILE A 154 0.52 -14.89 -3.39
CA ILE A 154 0.89 -14.07 -2.23
C ILE A 154 2.31 -14.39 -1.75
N ASP A 155 2.64 -15.68 -1.61
CA ASP A 155 3.95 -16.14 -1.12
C ASP A 155 5.09 -15.95 -2.14
N LYS A 156 4.79 -15.65 -3.40
CA LYS A 156 5.78 -15.55 -4.47
C LYS A 156 6.00 -14.13 -4.96
N SER A 157 5.03 -13.23 -4.73
CA SER A 157 5.09 -11.86 -5.21
C SER A 157 6.08 -11.03 -4.40
N GLN A 158 6.83 -10.17 -5.08
CA GLN A 158 7.59 -9.12 -4.44
C GLN A 158 6.68 -7.99 -3.95
N THR A 159 5.61 -7.67 -4.68
CA THR A 159 4.53 -6.78 -4.25
C THR A 159 3.87 -7.36 -3.01
N ARG A 160 3.56 -6.52 -2.00
CA ARG A 160 2.73 -6.97 -0.88
C ARG A 160 1.31 -7.19 -1.39
N VAL A 161 0.80 -8.41 -1.22
CA VAL A 161 -0.56 -8.79 -1.61
C VAL A 161 -1.38 -9.10 -0.37
N LEU A 162 -2.44 -8.33 -0.16
CA LEU A 162 -3.49 -8.56 0.82
C LEU A 162 -4.77 -8.93 0.08
N ALA A 163 -5.85 -9.29 0.78
CA ALA A 163 -7.09 -9.71 0.12
C ALA A 163 -8.35 -9.39 0.92
N PHE A 164 -9.41 -8.98 0.22
CA PHE A 164 -10.78 -9.19 0.66
C PHE A 164 -11.19 -10.60 0.27
N LEU A 165 -11.64 -11.40 1.23
CA LEU A 165 -12.11 -12.76 0.96
C LEU A 165 -13.53 -12.71 0.41
N ASN A 166 -13.79 -13.28 -0.75
CA ASN A 166 -15.13 -13.33 -1.30
C ASN A 166 -16.04 -14.25 -0.44
N ILE A 167 -17.27 -13.82 -0.20
CA ILE A 167 -18.27 -14.64 0.51
C ILE A 167 -18.67 -15.87 -0.32
N ALA A 168 -18.66 -15.79 -1.66
CA ALA A 168 -18.79 -16.94 -2.54
C ALA A 168 -17.55 -17.84 -2.41
N GLY A 169 -17.76 -19.12 -2.16
CA GLY A 169 -16.68 -20.03 -1.79
C GLY A 169 -15.54 -20.16 -2.80
N TRP A 170 -15.84 -20.05 -4.09
CA TRP A 170 -14.88 -20.07 -5.18
C TRP A 170 -14.41 -18.69 -5.65
N GLY A 171 -14.84 -17.62 -4.94
CA GLY A 171 -14.53 -16.26 -5.36
C GLY A 171 -15.13 -15.89 -6.71
N MET A 172 -14.45 -15.03 -7.47
CA MET A 172 -14.90 -14.56 -8.78
C MET A 172 -14.66 -15.61 -9.88
N SER A 173 -15.13 -16.84 -9.67
CA SER A 173 -15.00 -17.94 -10.63
C SER A 173 -16.10 -17.95 -11.69
N GLY A 174 -16.92 -16.90 -11.75
CA GLY A 174 -18.04 -16.81 -12.70
C GLY A 174 -19.22 -17.71 -12.33
N LYS A 175 -20.20 -17.78 -13.23
CA LYS A 175 -21.41 -18.58 -13.01
C LYS A 175 -21.15 -20.08 -13.20
N PRO A 176 -21.81 -20.97 -12.44
CA PRO A 176 -22.83 -20.67 -11.42
C PRO A 176 -22.27 -20.34 -10.02
N PHE A 177 -20.96 -20.32 -9.83
CA PHE A 177 -20.31 -20.25 -8.50
C PHE A 177 -20.64 -18.97 -7.73
N GLU A 178 -20.72 -17.84 -8.44
CA GLU A 178 -21.02 -16.55 -7.82
C GLU A 178 -22.52 -16.37 -7.50
N ASP A 179 -23.38 -17.27 -7.98
CA ASP A 179 -24.84 -17.28 -7.69
C ASP A 179 -25.24 -18.37 -6.70
N ASP A 180 -24.32 -19.23 -6.28
CA ASP A 180 -24.62 -20.30 -5.34
C ASP A 180 -24.66 -19.79 -3.89
N ILE A 181 -25.86 -19.39 -3.44
CA ILE A 181 -26.08 -18.91 -2.06
C ILE A 181 -25.73 -19.98 -1.02
N GLN A 182 -25.86 -21.27 -1.35
CA GLN A 182 -25.51 -22.35 -0.43
C GLN A 182 -24.02 -22.46 -0.19
N ASP A 183 -23.20 -22.11 -1.19
CA ASP A 183 -21.74 -22.05 -1.11
C ASP A 183 -21.22 -20.77 -0.42
N MET A 184 -22.07 -19.76 -0.23
CA MET A 184 -21.75 -18.57 0.56
C MET A 184 -21.82 -18.87 2.07
N ASN A 185 -20.83 -19.62 2.55
CA ASN A 185 -20.81 -20.16 3.92
C ASN A 185 -20.06 -19.20 4.87
N VAL A 186 -20.81 -18.60 5.79
CA VAL A 186 -20.31 -17.61 6.76
C VAL A 186 -19.22 -18.19 7.66
N ASP A 187 -19.44 -19.39 8.22
CA ASP A 187 -18.49 -19.97 9.17
C ASP A 187 -17.19 -20.38 8.49
N SER A 188 -17.27 -20.96 7.29
CA SER A 188 -16.07 -21.27 6.48
C SER A 188 -15.28 -20.01 6.10
N ALA A 189 -15.96 -18.92 5.76
CA ALA A 189 -15.31 -17.63 5.46
C ALA A 189 -14.60 -17.07 6.71
N ILE A 190 -15.23 -17.17 7.89
CA ILE A 190 -14.65 -16.76 9.17
C ILE A 190 -13.41 -17.59 9.50
N ASP A 191 -13.48 -18.92 9.36
CA ASP A 191 -12.37 -19.83 9.66
C ASP A 191 -11.14 -19.53 8.80
N ILE A 192 -11.34 -19.28 7.49
CA ILE A 192 -10.26 -18.89 6.59
C ILE A 192 -9.74 -17.50 6.94
N ALA A 193 -10.61 -16.54 7.25
CA ALA A 193 -10.21 -15.19 7.63
C ALA A 193 -9.39 -15.16 8.94
N HIS A 194 -9.72 -16.00 9.91
CA HIS A 194 -8.93 -16.16 11.13
C HIS A 194 -7.58 -16.83 10.86
N ARG A 195 -7.57 -17.88 10.04
CA ARG A 195 -6.34 -18.61 9.67
C ARG A 195 -5.31 -17.73 8.98
N TYR A 196 -5.76 -16.75 8.20
CA TYR A 196 -4.93 -15.81 7.42
C TYR A 196 -5.21 -14.35 7.80
N SER A 197 -5.33 -14.10 9.10
CA SER A 197 -5.76 -12.80 9.65
C SER A 197 -4.84 -11.63 9.35
N ASP A 198 -3.58 -11.91 9.04
CA ASP A 198 -2.54 -10.97 8.59
C ASP A 198 -2.62 -10.61 7.10
N ILE A 199 -3.38 -11.39 6.32
CA ILE A 199 -3.51 -11.21 4.87
C ILE A 199 -4.93 -10.78 4.49
N ILE A 200 -5.95 -11.41 5.10
CA ILE A 200 -7.35 -11.10 4.81
C ILE A 200 -7.77 -9.85 5.57
N VAL A 201 -8.08 -8.79 4.83
CA VAL A 201 -8.40 -7.46 5.36
C VAL A 201 -9.89 -7.16 5.45
N GLY A 202 -10.75 -8.01 4.92
CA GLY A 202 -12.20 -7.88 4.95
C GLY A 202 -12.90 -8.96 4.14
N ILE A 203 -14.21 -8.81 3.98
CA ILE A 203 -15.05 -9.72 3.18
C ILE A 203 -15.53 -8.97 1.93
N LYS A 204 -15.50 -9.64 0.79
CA LYS A 204 -16.04 -9.14 -0.48
C LYS A 204 -17.42 -9.70 -0.74
N ILE A 205 -18.31 -8.87 -1.28
CA ILE A 205 -19.54 -9.26 -1.95
C ILE A 205 -19.64 -8.56 -3.30
N GLY A 206 -19.92 -9.29 -4.36
CA GLY A 206 -20.11 -8.77 -5.71
C GLY A 206 -20.62 -9.82 -6.68
N HIS A 207 -21.11 -9.38 -7.84
CA HIS A 207 -21.47 -10.20 -9.01
C HIS A 207 -22.63 -11.21 -8.83
N TYR A 208 -23.29 -11.25 -7.66
CA TYR A 208 -24.50 -12.07 -7.51
C TYR A 208 -25.64 -11.50 -8.37
N GLU A 209 -26.25 -12.34 -9.21
CA GLU A 209 -27.27 -11.90 -10.19
C GLU A 209 -28.72 -12.14 -9.75
N GLY A 210 -28.92 -12.81 -8.62
CA GLY A 210 -30.27 -13.02 -8.07
C GLY A 210 -30.84 -11.79 -7.38
N ASN A 211 -32.08 -11.92 -6.91
CA ASN A 211 -32.83 -10.85 -6.20
C ASN A 211 -32.78 -10.99 -4.68
N ASP A 212 -32.08 -12.01 -4.15
CA ASP A 212 -32.00 -12.27 -2.73
C ASP A 212 -30.91 -11.41 -2.07
N TRP A 213 -31.25 -10.76 -0.97
CA TRP A 213 -30.31 -9.99 -0.17
C TRP A 213 -29.46 -10.82 0.80
N SER A 214 -29.76 -12.12 0.91
CA SER A 214 -29.00 -13.00 1.84
C SER A 214 -27.50 -13.05 1.55
N PRO A 215 -26.98 -13.01 0.31
CA PRO A 215 -25.56 -12.91 0.06
C PRO A 215 -24.92 -11.67 0.69
N PHE A 216 -25.60 -10.52 0.57
CA PHE A 216 -25.17 -9.27 1.18
C PHE A 216 -25.14 -9.35 2.70
N ASP A 217 -26.24 -9.87 3.30
CA ASP A 217 -26.36 -10.03 4.75
C ASP A 217 -25.34 -11.05 5.29
N LYS A 218 -25.05 -12.14 4.56
CA LYS A 218 -23.98 -13.10 4.89
C LYS A 218 -22.61 -12.45 4.92
N ALA A 219 -22.28 -11.60 3.93
CA ALA A 219 -21.02 -10.88 3.90
C ALA A 219 -20.88 -9.90 5.08
N LEU A 220 -21.94 -9.15 5.40
CA LEU A 220 -21.98 -8.26 6.57
C LEU A 220 -21.79 -9.04 7.88
N ASN A 221 -22.46 -10.20 8.01
CA ASN A 221 -22.36 -11.06 9.19
C ASN A 221 -20.93 -11.58 9.36
N ALA A 222 -20.33 -12.16 8.30
CA ALA A 222 -18.97 -12.66 8.35
C ALA A 222 -17.97 -11.55 8.71
N ALA A 223 -18.06 -10.41 8.05
CA ALA A 223 -17.18 -9.25 8.30
C ALA A 223 -17.36 -8.70 9.73
N GLY A 224 -18.59 -8.68 10.24
CA GLY A 224 -18.88 -8.27 11.62
C GLY A 224 -18.23 -9.19 12.65
N LYS A 225 -18.32 -10.50 12.46
CA LYS A 225 -17.72 -11.49 13.37
C LYS A 225 -16.20 -11.45 13.41
N ILE A 226 -15.55 -11.17 12.28
CA ILE A 226 -14.08 -10.99 12.22
C ILE A 226 -13.63 -9.56 12.52
N ASN A 227 -14.56 -8.65 12.81
CA ASN A 227 -14.31 -7.23 13.04
C ASN A 227 -13.50 -6.56 11.92
N LYS A 228 -13.87 -6.80 10.66
CA LYS A 228 -13.25 -6.20 9.46
C LYS A 228 -14.32 -5.60 8.55
N PRO A 229 -13.97 -4.75 7.56
CA PRO A 229 -14.95 -4.16 6.65
C PRO A 229 -15.51 -5.18 5.65
N VAL A 230 -16.70 -4.85 5.10
CA VAL A 230 -17.15 -5.42 3.83
C VAL A 230 -16.71 -4.51 2.69
N PHE A 231 -16.27 -5.11 1.60
CA PHE A 231 -16.01 -4.45 0.32
C PHE A 231 -17.13 -4.82 -0.65
N VAL A 232 -17.96 -3.82 -0.98
CA VAL A 232 -19.23 -4.02 -1.71
C VAL A 232 -19.09 -3.61 -3.17
N GLU A 233 -19.47 -4.52 -4.07
CA GLU A 233 -19.46 -4.34 -5.53
C GLU A 233 -20.72 -4.91 -6.16
N CYS A 234 -21.90 -4.40 -5.77
CA CYS A 234 -23.17 -4.87 -6.31
C CYS A 234 -23.71 -3.88 -7.34
N HIS A 235 -23.57 -4.22 -8.64
CA HIS A 235 -23.90 -3.32 -9.77
C HIS A 235 -25.33 -3.45 -10.28
N LEU A 236 -26.04 -4.54 -9.97
CA LEU A 236 -27.29 -4.85 -10.63
C LEU A 236 -28.43 -3.96 -10.13
N PRO A 237 -29.46 -3.73 -10.96
CA PRO A 237 -30.57 -2.83 -10.66
C PRO A 237 -31.35 -3.14 -9.37
N GLN A 238 -31.48 -4.43 -9.01
CA GLN A 238 -32.14 -4.87 -7.78
C GLN A 238 -31.40 -4.45 -6.51
N TYR A 239 -30.09 -4.17 -6.62
CA TYR A 239 -29.26 -3.68 -5.53
C TYR A 239 -29.12 -2.16 -5.63
N ARG A 240 -30.22 -1.44 -5.39
CA ARG A 240 -30.19 0.03 -5.41
C ARG A 240 -29.14 0.55 -4.44
N LEU A 241 -28.43 1.59 -4.85
CA LEU A 241 -27.38 2.19 -4.04
C LEU A 241 -27.89 2.64 -2.66
N SER A 242 -29.11 3.21 -2.59
CA SER A 242 -29.75 3.61 -1.33
C SER A 242 -29.88 2.47 -0.35
N ASP A 243 -30.28 1.28 -0.83
CA ASP A 243 -30.56 0.13 0.00
C ASP A 243 -29.26 -0.53 0.48
N GLN A 244 -28.24 -0.55 -0.39
CA GLN A 244 -26.89 -1.00 0.00
C GLN A 244 -26.32 -0.10 1.11
N LEU A 245 -26.32 1.22 0.92
CA LEU A 245 -25.77 2.18 1.88
C LEU A 245 -26.52 2.17 3.22
N LEU A 246 -27.85 1.87 3.20
CA LEU A 246 -28.63 1.73 4.43
C LEU A 246 -28.18 0.53 5.26
N LYS A 247 -27.87 -0.61 4.61
CA LYS A 247 -27.41 -1.85 5.26
C LYS A 247 -25.95 -1.78 5.75
N MET A 248 -25.09 -1.00 5.09
CA MET A 248 -23.67 -0.91 5.38
C MET A 248 -23.38 -0.24 6.72
N ARG A 249 -22.25 -0.61 7.33
CA ARG A 249 -21.77 -0.12 8.63
C ARG A 249 -20.68 0.94 8.42
N SER A 250 -20.43 1.77 9.41
CA SER A 250 -19.27 2.63 9.44
C SER A 250 -17.98 1.83 9.22
N GLY A 251 -17.14 2.26 8.29
CA GLY A 251 -15.91 1.60 7.88
C GLY A 251 -16.08 0.56 6.76
N ASP A 252 -17.29 0.18 6.39
CA ASP A 252 -17.51 -0.63 5.19
C ASP A 252 -17.23 0.20 3.93
N ILE A 253 -16.79 -0.46 2.86
CA ILE A 253 -16.31 0.17 1.64
C ILE A 253 -17.26 -0.17 0.48
N ILE A 254 -17.72 0.84 -0.24
CA ILE A 254 -18.42 0.66 -1.51
C ILE A 254 -17.52 1.11 -2.66
N THR A 255 -17.35 0.25 -3.65
CA THR A 255 -16.53 0.54 -4.84
C THR A 255 -17.37 0.88 -6.05
N HIS A 256 -16.71 1.23 -7.17
CA HIS A 256 -17.35 1.76 -8.39
C HIS A 256 -18.31 2.92 -8.08
N SER A 257 -17.85 3.78 -7.16
CA SER A 257 -18.71 4.84 -6.61
C SER A 257 -19.14 5.88 -7.66
N TYR A 258 -18.37 5.99 -8.76
CA TYR A 258 -18.59 7.00 -9.80
C TYR A 258 -19.00 6.40 -11.14
N GLU A 259 -19.60 5.20 -11.11
CA GLU A 259 -20.19 4.59 -12.30
C GLU A 259 -21.52 5.25 -12.69
N GLN A 260 -21.90 5.12 -13.95
CA GLN A 260 -23.15 5.69 -14.47
C GLN A 260 -24.11 4.58 -14.93
N ILE A 261 -24.64 3.82 -13.97
CA ILE A 261 -25.69 2.83 -14.19
C ILE A 261 -26.97 3.38 -13.61
N ALA A 262 -27.90 3.82 -14.49
CA ALA A 262 -29.11 4.56 -14.10
C ALA A 262 -30.00 3.77 -13.13
N GLU A 263 -30.15 2.47 -13.36
CA GLU A 263 -31.03 1.57 -12.62
C GLU A 263 -30.50 1.32 -11.19
N ARG A 264 -29.18 1.39 -11.00
CA ARG A 264 -28.55 1.27 -9.67
C ARG A 264 -28.68 2.54 -8.82
N MET A 265 -29.09 3.66 -9.39
CA MET A 265 -29.10 5.00 -8.79
C MET A 265 -27.66 5.55 -8.59
N PRO A 266 -27.03 6.15 -9.63
CA PRO A 266 -25.71 6.77 -9.52
C PRO A 266 -25.63 7.80 -8.38
N VAL A 267 -24.45 8.07 -7.86
CA VAL A 267 -24.23 9.01 -6.73
C VAL A 267 -24.70 10.43 -7.04
N VAL A 268 -24.64 10.83 -8.31
CA VAL A 268 -25.16 12.11 -8.83
C VAL A 268 -26.45 11.83 -9.64
N ASP A 269 -27.46 12.60 -9.39
CA ASP A 269 -28.76 12.50 -10.10
C ASP A 269 -28.73 13.12 -11.50
N SER A 270 -29.85 13.03 -12.22
CA SER A 270 -29.97 13.58 -13.58
C SER A 270 -29.89 15.12 -13.65
N ASN A 271 -30.02 15.82 -12.52
CA ASN A 271 -29.91 17.28 -12.42
C ASN A 271 -28.48 17.71 -12.02
N GLY A 272 -27.57 16.77 -11.86
CA GLY A 272 -26.17 17.04 -11.47
C GLY A 272 -25.94 17.21 -9.96
N PHE A 273 -26.88 16.82 -9.11
CA PHE A 273 -26.77 16.93 -7.66
C PHE A 273 -26.39 15.59 -7.02
N VAL A 274 -25.47 15.63 -6.06
CA VAL A 274 -25.20 14.47 -5.21
C VAL A 274 -26.45 14.12 -4.42
N ARG A 275 -26.85 12.86 -4.46
CA ARG A 275 -28.06 12.40 -3.77
C ARG A 275 -27.90 12.54 -2.26
N PRO A 276 -28.89 13.09 -1.53
CA PRO A 276 -28.77 13.33 -0.09
C PRO A 276 -28.37 12.09 0.72
N PHE A 277 -28.94 10.91 0.42
CA PHE A 277 -28.61 9.68 1.14
C PHE A 277 -27.14 9.24 0.97
N VAL A 278 -26.46 9.65 -0.10
CA VAL A 278 -25.03 9.39 -0.30
C VAL A 278 -24.20 10.24 0.66
N LEU A 279 -24.52 11.52 0.80
CA LEU A 279 -23.86 12.41 1.76
C LEU A 279 -24.11 11.96 3.22
N GLU A 280 -25.29 11.47 3.52
CA GLU A 280 -25.63 10.90 4.82
C GLU A 280 -24.80 9.63 5.10
N ALA A 281 -24.65 8.75 4.11
CA ALA A 281 -23.83 7.54 4.21
C ALA A 281 -22.36 7.90 4.43
N GLN A 282 -21.82 8.89 3.73
CA GLN A 282 -20.46 9.40 3.95
C GLN A 282 -20.29 9.92 5.39
N LYS A 283 -21.25 10.70 5.90
CA LYS A 283 -21.25 11.18 7.29
C LYS A 283 -21.35 10.05 8.31
N LYS A 284 -22.07 8.96 7.99
CA LYS A 284 -22.14 7.74 8.80
C LYS A 284 -20.81 7.00 8.85
N GLY A 285 -19.85 7.32 7.97
CA GLY A 285 -18.53 6.71 7.90
C GLY A 285 -18.44 5.56 6.89
N ILE A 286 -19.34 5.45 5.93
CA ILE A 286 -19.18 4.56 4.78
C ILE A 286 -18.11 5.14 3.88
N LEU A 287 -17.19 4.29 3.41
CA LEU A 287 -16.04 4.66 2.60
C LEU A 287 -16.35 4.44 1.12
N PHE A 288 -16.10 5.46 0.31
CA PHE A 288 -16.34 5.44 -1.12
C PHE A 288 -15.02 5.22 -1.86
N ASP A 289 -14.90 4.09 -2.54
CA ASP A 289 -13.75 3.77 -3.39
C ASP A 289 -14.04 4.04 -4.85
N VAL A 290 -13.03 4.49 -5.60
CA VAL A 290 -13.20 4.80 -7.04
C VAL A 290 -13.53 3.55 -7.82
N GLY A 291 -12.78 2.46 -7.64
CA GLY A 291 -12.96 1.24 -8.43
C GLY A 291 -13.01 1.55 -9.92
N HIS A 292 -11.93 2.15 -10.46
CA HIS A 292 -12.01 2.74 -11.81
C HIS A 292 -12.39 1.74 -12.90
N GLY A 293 -11.73 0.57 -12.91
CA GLY A 293 -11.97 -0.51 -13.86
C GLY A 293 -12.11 -0.07 -15.32
N GLY A 294 -12.89 -0.84 -16.06
CA GLY A 294 -13.32 -0.50 -17.40
C GLY A 294 -14.56 0.39 -17.45
N ALA A 295 -15.43 0.31 -16.43
CA ALA A 295 -16.75 0.95 -16.41
C ALA A 295 -17.03 1.81 -15.16
N GLY A 296 -16.25 1.70 -14.09
CA GLY A 296 -16.55 2.24 -12.76
C GLY A 296 -16.31 3.74 -12.58
N PHE A 297 -15.77 4.47 -13.57
CA PHE A 297 -15.43 5.89 -13.43
C PHE A 297 -15.91 6.73 -14.62
N TRP A 298 -16.80 7.68 -14.33
CA TRP A 298 -17.38 8.63 -15.28
C TRP A 298 -17.18 10.06 -14.82
N PHE A 299 -16.71 10.96 -15.69
CA PHE A 299 -16.56 12.38 -15.37
C PHE A 299 -17.90 13.04 -15.02
N SER A 300 -19.01 12.59 -15.64
CA SER A 300 -20.36 13.04 -15.32
C SER A 300 -20.79 12.72 -13.88
N GLN A 301 -20.16 11.78 -13.23
CA GLN A 301 -20.37 11.45 -11.82
C GLN A 301 -19.27 12.03 -10.92
N ALA A 302 -18.01 11.84 -11.27
CA ALA A 302 -16.88 12.21 -10.42
C ALA A 302 -16.71 13.73 -10.26
N ILE A 303 -16.88 14.52 -11.32
CA ILE A 303 -16.71 15.97 -11.26
C ILE A 303 -17.75 16.65 -10.36
N PRO A 304 -19.06 16.49 -10.61
CA PRO A 304 -20.07 17.12 -9.74
C PRO A 304 -20.07 16.55 -8.33
N ALA A 305 -19.72 15.27 -8.14
CA ALA A 305 -19.58 14.67 -6.82
C ALA A 305 -18.47 15.36 -6.02
N PHE A 306 -17.28 15.50 -6.61
CA PHE A 306 -16.14 16.17 -5.97
C PHE A 306 -16.45 17.64 -5.64
N GLN A 307 -17.04 18.37 -6.58
CA GLN A 307 -17.43 19.78 -6.39
C GLN A 307 -18.46 20.00 -5.27
N GLN A 308 -19.26 18.98 -4.96
CA GLN A 308 -20.27 19.01 -3.90
C GLN A 308 -19.82 18.31 -2.61
N GLY A 309 -18.51 18.00 -2.47
CA GLY A 309 -17.91 17.49 -1.24
C GLY A 309 -17.93 15.95 -1.10
N LEU A 310 -18.38 15.21 -2.13
CA LEU A 310 -18.23 13.76 -2.18
C LEU A 310 -16.90 13.39 -2.84
N ALA A 311 -15.80 13.50 -2.11
CA ALA A 311 -14.52 13.00 -2.56
C ALA A 311 -14.37 11.51 -2.23
N PRO A 312 -13.65 10.71 -3.05
CA PRO A 312 -13.38 9.31 -2.73
C PRO A 312 -12.48 9.16 -1.49
N ASN A 313 -12.62 8.06 -0.78
CA ASN A 313 -11.69 7.69 0.30
C ASN A 313 -10.42 7.06 -0.26
N SER A 314 -10.53 6.31 -1.36
CA SER A 314 -9.43 5.57 -1.99
C SER A 314 -9.56 5.55 -3.51
N PHE A 315 -8.43 5.30 -4.17
CA PHE A 315 -8.32 5.22 -5.62
C PHE A 315 -8.15 3.75 -6.07
N GLY A 316 -9.02 2.85 -5.63
CA GLY A 316 -9.02 1.49 -6.15
C GLY A 316 -9.02 1.47 -7.67
N SER A 317 -8.04 0.79 -8.27
CA SER A 317 -7.91 0.80 -9.73
C SER A 317 -8.83 -0.19 -10.41
N ASP A 318 -9.30 -1.20 -9.69
CA ASP A 318 -9.93 -2.39 -10.27
C ASP A 318 -9.02 -2.99 -11.36
N LEU A 319 -7.75 -3.23 -10.94
CA LEU A 319 -6.70 -3.71 -11.82
C LEU A 319 -6.99 -5.13 -12.28
N HIS A 320 -7.24 -5.26 -13.55
CA HIS A 320 -7.33 -6.51 -14.26
C HIS A 320 -6.95 -6.31 -15.73
N ARG A 321 -6.83 -7.39 -16.50
CA ARG A 321 -6.34 -7.38 -17.88
C ARG A 321 -7.05 -6.35 -18.78
N PHE A 322 -8.34 -6.18 -18.65
CA PHE A 322 -9.10 -5.25 -19.51
C PHE A 322 -8.96 -3.81 -19.02
N SER A 323 -9.00 -3.57 -17.69
CA SER A 323 -8.94 -2.22 -17.12
C SER A 323 -7.61 -1.51 -17.38
N MET A 324 -6.50 -2.25 -17.34
CA MET A 324 -5.15 -1.70 -17.60
C MET A 324 -5.00 -1.14 -19.02
N ASN A 325 -5.78 -1.64 -19.98
CA ASN A 325 -5.76 -1.19 -21.38
C ASN A 325 -6.90 -0.20 -21.71
N ALA A 326 -7.84 -0.02 -20.79
CA ALA A 326 -8.95 0.94 -20.89
C ALA A 326 -8.57 2.34 -20.36
N GLY A 327 -9.54 3.16 -19.97
CA GLY A 327 -9.32 4.50 -19.42
C GLY A 327 -8.55 4.52 -18.10
N MET A 328 -8.56 3.46 -17.31
CA MET A 328 -7.90 3.36 -16.01
C MET A 328 -6.38 3.53 -16.10
N LYS A 329 -5.71 2.78 -16.96
CA LYS A 329 -4.25 2.72 -17.16
C LYS A 329 -3.49 2.19 -15.94
N ASN A 330 -3.36 2.99 -14.88
CA ASN A 330 -2.68 2.67 -13.63
C ASN A 330 -3.08 3.65 -12.51
N MET A 331 -2.62 3.40 -11.29
CA MET A 331 -2.86 4.25 -10.12
C MET A 331 -2.50 5.72 -10.37
N LEU A 332 -1.35 6.01 -10.97
CA LEU A 332 -0.90 7.39 -11.22
C LEU A 332 -1.76 8.13 -12.26
N ASN A 333 -2.38 7.38 -13.19
CA ASN A 333 -3.34 7.95 -14.11
C ASN A 333 -4.62 8.36 -13.39
N ILE A 334 -5.09 7.56 -12.41
CA ILE A 334 -6.27 7.89 -11.58
C ILE A 334 -5.96 9.11 -10.72
N MET A 335 -4.81 9.13 -10.02
CA MET A 335 -4.37 10.28 -9.24
C MET A 335 -4.31 11.55 -10.10
N SER A 336 -3.72 11.47 -11.29
CA SER A 336 -3.63 12.59 -12.23
C SER A 336 -4.99 13.08 -12.74
N LYS A 337 -5.97 12.18 -12.92
CA LYS A 337 -7.35 12.55 -13.25
C LYS A 337 -7.99 13.39 -12.15
N TYR A 338 -7.81 12.99 -10.89
CA TYR A 338 -8.34 13.75 -9.77
C TYR A 338 -7.64 15.11 -9.59
N MET A 339 -6.34 15.20 -9.89
CA MET A 339 -5.66 16.50 -9.98
C MET A 339 -6.27 17.37 -11.10
N ALA A 340 -6.53 16.79 -12.27
CA ALA A 340 -7.12 17.50 -13.40
C ALA A 340 -8.56 18.01 -13.12
N ILE A 341 -9.26 17.43 -12.16
CA ILE A 341 -10.58 17.94 -11.72
C ILE A 341 -10.51 18.85 -10.49
N GLY A 342 -9.30 19.17 -10.00
CA GLY A 342 -9.07 20.19 -8.97
C GLY A 342 -8.63 19.68 -7.60
N MET A 343 -8.34 18.38 -7.43
CA MET A 343 -7.81 17.85 -6.18
C MET A 343 -6.32 18.20 -6.05
N SER A 344 -5.86 18.60 -4.87
CA SER A 344 -4.44 18.91 -4.63
C SER A 344 -3.57 17.64 -4.65
N LEU A 345 -2.24 17.81 -4.82
CA LEU A 345 -1.31 16.68 -4.79
C LEU A 345 -1.32 15.98 -3.40
N GLU A 346 -1.38 16.73 -2.31
CA GLU A 346 -1.49 16.18 -0.96
C GLU A 346 -2.75 15.31 -0.81
N GLU A 347 -3.88 15.80 -1.32
CA GLU A 347 -5.16 15.08 -1.27
C GLU A 347 -5.16 13.78 -2.09
N VAL A 348 -4.53 13.76 -3.27
CA VAL A 348 -4.41 12.51 -4.04
C VAL A 348 -3.45 11.54 -3.39
N VAL A 349 -2.36 12.02 -2.78
CA VAL A 349 -1.44 11.18 -1.99
C VAL A 349 -2.16 10.57 -0.78
N LEU A 350 -2.94 11.36 -0.04
CA LEU A 350 -3.75 10.89 1.08
C LEU A 350 -4.63 9.70 0.70
N ARG A 351 -5.29 9.77 -0.47
CA ARG A 351 -6.24 8.76 -0.96
C ARG A 351 -5.59 7.57 -1.65
N ALA A 352 -4.31 7.68 -1.98
CA ALA A 352 -3.54 6.59 -2.53
C ALA A 352 -2.59 5.93 -1.50
N SER A 353 -2.51 6.44 -0.27
CA SER A 353 -1.59 5.92 0.75
C SER A 353 -2.27 5.74 2.12
N TRP A 354 -2.44 6.81 2.89
CA TRP A 354 -2.92 6.72 4.28
C TRP A 354 -4.38 6.27 4.40
N ASN A 355 -5.28 6.84 3.61
CA ASN A 355 -6.69 6.45 3.67
C ASN A 355 -6.92 4.97 3.36
N PRO A 356 -6.37 4.38 2.27
CA PRO A 356 -6.48 2.95 2.04
C PRO A 356 -5.82 2.12 3.15
N ALA A 357 -4.65 2.50 3.67
CA ALA A 357 -4.01 1.81 4.81
C ALA A 357 -4.94 1.74 6.02
N LYS A 358 -5.57 2.86 6.36
CA LYS A 358 -6.55 2.96 7.45
C LYS A 358 -7.80 2.12 7.20
N SER A 359 -8.31 2.14 5.97
CA SER A 359 -9.52 1.39 5.58
C SER A 359 -9.35 -0.11 5.74
N ILE A 360 -8.15 -0.62 5.48
CA ILE A 360 -7.80 -2.05 5.61
C ILE A 360 -7.15 -2.38 6.95
N ARG A 361 -7.01 -1.40 7.87
CA ARG A 361 -6.40 -1.54 9.21
C ARG A 361 -4.94 -2.03 9.19
N HIS A 362 -4.16 -1.53 8.25
CA HIS A 362 -2.72 -1.72 8.13
C HIS A 362 -2.01 -0.37 8.25
N GLU A 363 -2.15 0.27 9.41
CA GLU A 363 -1.67 1.64 9.66
C GLU A 363 -0.15 1.75 9.77
N GLU A 364 0.56 0.63 9.79
CA GLU A 364 2.02 0.55 9.59
C GLU A 364 2.45 0.86 8.15
N LEU A 365 1.49 0.87 7.21
CA LEU A 365 1.65 1.22 5.81
C LEU A 365 1.15 2.65 5.54
N GLY A 366 1.40 3.15 4.33
CA GLY A 366 0.81 4.40 3.84
C GLY A 366 1.27 5.66 4.57
N ASN A 367 2.42 5.61 5.27
CA ASN A 367 3.01 6.76 5.94
C ASN A 367 4.55 6.65 6.04
N LEU A 368 5.23 7.76 6.33
CA LEU A 368 6.68 7.85 6.51
C LEU A 368 7.08 8.11 7.96
N GLY A 369 6.22 7.79 8.92
CA GLY A 369 6.53 7.92 10.35
C GLY A 369 7.73 7.05 10.76
N ILE A 370 8.53 7.52 11.72
CA ILE A 370 9.65 6.74 12.26
C ILE A 370 9.13 5.41 12.81
N GLY A 371 9.77 4.30 12.41
CA GLY A 371 9.36 2.95 12.75
C GLY A 371 8.31 2.34 11.80
N SER A 372 7.80 3.08 10.82
CA SER A 372 6.96 2.53 9.76
C SER A 372 7.80 1.75 8.74
N ILE A 373 7.17 0.83 8.03
CA ILE A 373 7.82 0.10 6.93
C ILE A 373 8.23 1.11 5.85
N ALA A 374 9.47 1.01 5.37
CA ALA A 374 10.00 1.91 4.34
C ALA A 374 9.48 1.55 2.95
N ASP A 375 8.16 1.68 2.77
CA ASP A 375 7.48 1.67 1.49
C ASP A 375 7.37 3.12 1.02
N ILE A 376 8.04 3.47 -0.08
CA ILE A 376 8.19 4.84 -0.55
C ILE A 376 8.01 4.88 -2.06
N THR A 377 7.31 5.89 -2.55
CA THR A 377 7.27 6.23 -3.96
C THR A 377 7.88 7.61 -4.18
N ILE A 378 8.81 7.70 -5.12
CA ILE A 378 9.34 8.99 -5.59
C ILE A 378 8.63 9.31 -6.90
N LEU A 379 7.95 10.46 -6.92
CA LEU A 379 7.13 10.89 -8.04
C LEU A 379 7.77 12.09 -8.75
N SER A 380 7.71 12.08 -10.08
CA SER A 380 7.84 13.29 -10.90
C SER A 380 6.45 13.81 -11.29
N GLN A 381 6.28 15.13 -11.32
CA GLN A 381 5.14 15.79 -11.92
C GLN A 381 5.57 16.34 -13.28
N LEU A 382 5.18 15.65 -14.33
CA LEU A 382 5.46 16.04 -15.69
C LEU A 382 4.63 17.26 -16.10
N ASN A 383 5.23 18.17 -16.85
CA ASN A 383 4.57 19.31 -17.46
C ASN A 383 4.39 19.08 -18.96
N GLY A 384 3.19 19.26 -19.48
CA GLY A 384 2.90 18.98 -20.88
C GLY A 384 1.45 19.27 -21.25
N ASN A 385 0.91 18.50 -22.18
CA ASN A 385 -0.49 18.53 -22.56
C ASN A 385 -1.02 17.10 -22.53
N PHE A 386 -1.64 16.73 -21.42
CA PHE A 386 -2.07 15.36 -21.15
C PHE A 386 -3.59 15.23 -21.29
N GLY A 387 -4.02 14.10 -21.83
CA GLY A 387 -5.44 13.74 -21.94
C GLY A 387 -5.79 12.58 -21.03
N PHE A 388 -6.91 12.69 -20.33
CA PHE A 388 -7.47 11.67 -19.44
C PHE A 388 -8.84 11.25 -19.91
N VAL A 389 -9.12 9.96 -19.95
CA VAL A 389 -10.34 9.38 -20.51
C VAL A 389 -11.12 8.67 -19.41
N ASP A 390 -12.45 8.84 -19.40
CA ASP A 390 -13.37 8.10 -18.52
C ASP A 390 -13.90 6.81 -19.19
N ALA A 391 -14.77 6.09 -18.48
CA ALA A 391 -15.41 4.88 -18.99
C ALA A 391 -16.37 5.13 -20.16
N GLY A 392 -16.92 6.33 -20.27
CA GLY A 392 -17.81 6.74 -21.37
C GLY A 392 -17.08 7.21 -22.62
N GLY A 393 -15.73 7.20 -22.61
CA GLY A 393 -14.92 7.71 -23.71
C GLY A 393 -14.77 9.24 -23.73
N ASN A 394 -15.26 9.95 -22.71
CA ASN A 394 -15.07 11.39 -22.60
C ASN A 394 -13.64 11.71 -22.18
N ARG A 395 -13.12 12.85 -22.66
CA ARG A 395 -11.74 13.28 -22.41
C ARG A 395 -11.70 14.65 -21.74
N ILE A 396 -10.93 14.75 -20.66
CA ILE A 396 -10.45 16.02 -20.12
C ILE A 396 -8.95 16.18 -20.37
N THR A 397 -8.43 17.39 -20.25
CA THR A 397 -7.01 17.69 -20.44
C THR A 397 -6.47 18.45 -19.25
N ASP A 398 -5.18 18.21 -18.93
CA ASP A 398 -4.44 18.97 -17.93
C ASP A 398 -3.00 19.18 -18.36
N LYS A 399 -2.32 20.12 -17.69
CA LYS A 399 -0.89 20.42 -17.91
C LYS A 399 0.05 19.50 -17.12
N HIS A 400 -0.49 18.75 -16.17
CA HIS A 400 0.27 17.93 -15.23
C HIS A 400 -0.11 16.47 -15.33
N LYS A 401 0.88 15.61 -15.12
CA LYS A 401 0.72 14.16 -15.01
C LYS A 401 1.76 13.62 -14.04
N LEU A 402 1.37 12.71 -13.18
CA LEU A 402 2.28 12.01 -12.28
C LEU A 402 2.93 10.81 -12.96
N GLU A 403 4.20 10.59 -12.63
CA GLU A 403 4.99 9.42 -13.04
C GLU A 403 5.82 8.91 -11.87
N ALA A 404 5.97 7.59 -11.73
CA ALA A 404 6.82 7.00 -10.70
C ALA A 404 8.27 6.96 -11.19
N GLU A 405 9.09 7.81 -10.61
CA GLU A 405 10.53 7.84 -10.84
C GLU A 405 11.23 6.67 -10.14
N MET A 406 10.81 6.38 -8.90
CA MET A 406 11.35 5.26 -8.14
C MET A 406 10.30 4.69 -7.20
N THR A 407 10.35 3.37 -6.99
CA THR A 407 9.55 2.69 -5.97
C THR A 407 10.48 1.89 -5.06
N ILE A 408 10.29 2.06 -3.76
CA ILE A 408 11.05 1.40 -2.71
C ILE A 408 10.04 0.61 -1.86
N LYS A 409 10.28 -0.69 -1.69
CA LYS A 409 9.46 -1.55 -0.85
C LYS A 409 10.30 -2.15 0.27
N ALA A 410 9.87 -1.95 1.52
CA ALA A 410 10.61 -2.38 2.71
C ALA A 410 12.10 -2.02 2.62
N GLY A 411 12.40 -0.78 2.21
CA GLY A 411 13.76 -0.26 2.08
C GLY A 411 14.55 -0.73 0.85
N LYS A 412 13.98 -1.60 0.01
CA LYS A 412 14.63 -2.09 -1.22
C LYS A 412 14.09 -1.33 -2.44
N ILE A 413 14.98 -0.84 -3.28
CA ILE A 413 14.60 -0.25 -4.58
C ILE A 413 14.11 -1.38 -5.48
N VAL A 414 12.85 -1.31 -5.90
CA VAL A 414 12.18 -2.32 -6.74
C VAL A 414 11.84 -1.79 -8.13
N TRP A 415 11.84 -0.46 -8.31
CA TRP A 415 11.69 0.24 -9.58
C TRP A 415 12.55 1.50 -9.57
N ASP A 416 13.27 1.76 -10.66
CA ASP A 416 14.10 2.94 -10.86
C ASP A 416 14.07 3.31 -12.35
N LEU A 417 13.19 4.25 -12.70
CA LEU A 417 12.84 4.57 -14.09
C LEU A 417 14.04 5.13 -14.85
N ASN A 418 14.73 6.10 -14.25
CA ASN A 418 15.81 6.84 -14.89
C ASN A 418 17.19 6.57 -14.25
N GLY A 419 17.31 5.52 -13.42
CA GLY A 419 18.59 5.11 -12.86
C GLY A 419 19.12 6.05 -11.77
N LEU A 420 18.27 6.71 -10.98
CA LEU A 420 18.69 7.57 -9.86
C LEU A 420 19.61 6.85 -8.87
N SER A 421 19.46 5.55 -8.76
CA SER A 421 20.27 4.72 -7.87
C SER A 421 21.54 4.17 -8.53
N ALA A 422 21.72 4.34 -9.81
CA ALA A 422 22.84 3.81 -10.57
C ALA A 422 24.08 4.70 -10.45
N ARG A 423 25.24 4.12 -10.68
CA ARG A 423 26.49 4.89 -10.81
C ARG A 423 26.60 5.46 -12.22
N ALA A 424 27.06 6.69 -12.33
CA ALA A 424 27.35 7.27 -13.63
C ALA A 424 28.37 6.41 -14.38
N TRP A 425 28.11 6.15 -15.66
CA TRP A 425 29.08 5.51 -16.53
C TRP A 425 30.20 6.50 -16.85
N ASN A 426 31.40 6.26 -16.33
CA ASN A 426 32.60 7.03 -16.68
C ASN A 426 33.34 6.29 -17.82
N ARG A 427 33.49 6.94 -18.94
CA ARG A 427 34.30 6.44 -20.07
C ARG A 427 35.80 6.63 -19.77
#